data_7a171fc5b76948b697fe6ef3938799cd
#
_entry.id   7a171fc5b76948b697fe6ef3938799cd
#
_cell.length_a   1.000
_cell.length_b   1.000
_cell.length_c   1.000
_cell.angle_alpha   90.00
_cell.angle_beta   90.00
_cell.angle_gamma   90.00
#
_symmetry.space_group_name_H-M   'P 1'
#
loop_
_entity.id
_entity.type
_entity.pdbx_description
1 polymer ?
#
loop_
_entity_poly.entity_id
_entity_poly.type
_entity_poly.pdbx_seq_one_letter_code
_entity_poly.pdbx_strand_id
1 'polypeptide(L)'
;SALEQMLIGNPDLYLYTIDDAIRSHQADNAAGFTLAYAVALILGVFAVINQLNLTITNLLSRKQEMGILKSIGMTNSQLKQSFMIEGLYTTTLAILITCIVGIPGGYIIGVFLKNAGMSSGFSFPTIAFVSFLVIMVAFESIVTLLLINSWKKQSIIEQMRTME
;
A
#
# COMPACT_ATOMS: atom_id res chain seq x y z
N SER A 1 29.68 11.33 -42.51
CA SER A 1 31.04 11.42 -41.88
C SER A 1 31.90 10.28 -42.39
N ALA A 2 33.25 10.36 -42.23
CA ALA A 2 34.17 9.29 -42.64
C ALA A 2 33.84 7.92 -42.02
N LEU A 3 33.24 7.91 -40.85
CA LEU A 3 32.74 6.70 -40.15
C LEU A 3 31.54 6.05 -40.85
N GLU A 4 30.62 6.82 -41.37
CA GLU A 4 29.46 6.30 -42.14
C GLU A 4 29.88 5.63 -43.43
N GLN A 5 30.92 6.14 -44.08
CA GLN A 5 31.47 5.52 -45.30
C GLN A 5 32.18 4.18 -45.02
N MET A 6 32.79 4.00 -43.87
CA MET A 6 33.36 2.70 -43.44
C MET A 6 32.30 1.65 -43.10
N LEU A 7 31.13 2.05 -42.65
CA LEU A 7 30.00 1.16 -42.38
C LEU A 7 29.36 0.59 -43.64
N ILE A 8 29.30 1.37 -44.72
CA ILE A 8 28.68 0.95 -46.01
C ILE A 8 29.43 -0.24 -46.64
N GLY A 9 30.70 -0.48 -46.25
CA GLY A 9 31.52 -1.58 -46.76
C GLY A 9 31.56 -2.85 -45.94
N ASN A 10 31.01 -2.86 -44.71
CA ASN A 10 31.08 -4.00 -43.79
C ASN A 10 29.73 -4.23 -43.08
N PRO A 11 28.94 -5.21 -43.51
CA PRO A 11 27.62 -5.50 -42.94
C PRO A 11 27.66 -5.98 -41.48
N ASP A 12 28.80 -6.35 -40.93
CA ASP A 12 28.97 -6.84 -39.54
C ASP A 12 29.41 -5.71 -38.59
N LEU A 13 29.59 -4.48 -39.06
CA LEU A 13 29.96 -3.33 -38.24
C LEU A 13 28.72 -2.49 -37.90
N TYR A 14 28.32 -2.51 -36.63
CA TYR A 14 27.29 -1.64 -36.11
C TYR A 14 27.93 -0.43 -35.40
N LEU A 15 27.49 0.78 -35.75
CA LEU A 15 27.86 1.98 -35.02
C LEU A 15 27.00 2.06 -33.77
N TYR A 16 27.58 1.70 -32.61
CA TYR A 16 26.91 1.87 -31.31
C TYR A 16 27.19 3.27 -30.79
N THR A 17 26.21 4.14 -30.94
CA THR A 17 26.31 5.56 -30.54
C THR A 17 26.01 5.69 -29.03
N ILE A 18 26.55 6.76 -28.43
CA ILE A 18 26.23 7.10 -27.02
C ILE A 18 24.72 7.20 -26.82
N ASP A 19 23.97 7.71 -27.81
CA ASP A 19 22.52 7.79 -27.75
C ASP A 19 21.86 6.40 -27.75
N ASP A 20 22.42 5.41 -28.42
CA ASP A 20 21.92 4.03 -28.40
C ASP A 20 22.19 3.37 -27.04
N ALA A 21 23.34 3.65 -26.43
CA ALA A 21 23.66 3.22 -25.08
C ALA A 21 22.71 3.83 -24.07
N ILE A 22 22.41 5.12 -24.15
CA ILE A 22 21.46 5.81 -23.25
C ILE A 22 20.06 5.22 -23.42
N ARG A 23 19.60 5.01 -24.65
CA ARG A 23 18.27 4.43 -24.93
C ARG A 23 18.14 2.99 -24.41
N SER A 24 19.16 2.15 -24.58
CA SER A 24 19.14 0.77 -24.07
C SER A 24 19.10 0.75 -22.56
N HIS A 25 19.91 1.56 -21.88
CA HIS A 25 19.87 1.69 -20.41
C HIS A 25 18.54 2.25 -19.91
N GLN A 26 17.93 3.19 -20.62
CA GLN A 26 16.60 3.69 -20.26
C GLN A 26 15.52 2.62 -20.45
N ALA A 27 15.58 1.83 -21.52
CA ALA A 27 14.64 0.74 -21.76
C ALA A 27 14.77 -0.38 -20.71
N ASP A 28 15.99 -0.78 -20.34
CA ASP A 28 16.26 -1.78 -19.33
C ASP A 28 15.78 -1.33 -17.94
N ASN A 29 16.05 -0.07 -17.59
CA ASN A 29 15.55 0.52 -16.35
C ASN A 29 14.03 0.60 -16.34
N ALA A 30 13.39 1.00 -17.44
CA ALA A 30 11.93 1.07 -17.55
C ALA A 30 11.28 -0.31 -17.38
N ALA A 31 11.86 -1.37 -17.96
CA ALA A 31 11.39 -2.74 -17.77
C ALA A 31 11.51 -3.20 -16.31
N GLY A 32 12.63 -2.89 -15.65
CA GLY A 32 12.86 -3.19 -14.23
C GLY A 32 11.86 -2.48 -13.32
N PHE A 33 11.62 -1.19 -13.55
CA PHE A 33 10.62 -0.43 -12.79
C PHE A 33 9.20 -0.94 -13.03
N THR A 34 8.85 -1.29 -14.27
CA THR A 34 7.52 -1.84 -14.59
C THR A 34 7.27 -3.15 -13.84
N LEU A 35 8.25 -4.04 -13.80
CA LEU A 35 8.15 -5.28 -13.03
C LEU A 35 8.00 -5.01 -11.52
N ALA A 36 8.80 -4.09 -10.99
CA ALA A 36 8.73 -3.71 -9.57
C ALA A 36 7.36 -3.12 -9.20
N TYR A 37 6.80 -2.25 -10.04
CA TYR A 37 5.45 -1.71 -9.84
C TYR A 37 4.36 -2.77 -9.95
N ALA A 38 4.48 -3.73 -10.87
CA ALA A 38 3.53 -4.84 -10.98
C ALA A 38 3.52 -5.70 -9.71
N VAL A 39 4.69 -6.05 -9.18
CA VAL A 39 4.82 -6.79 -7.91
C VAL A 39 4.27 -5.96 -6.75
N ALA A 40 4.60 -4.67 -6.67
CA ALA A 40 4.10 -3.79 -5.62
C ALA A 40 2.57 -3.66 -5.65
N LEU A 41 1.96 -3.62 -6.84
CA LEU A 41 0.51 -3.57 -7.02
C LEU A 41 -0.14 -4.87 -6.51
N ILE A 42 0.40 -6.03 -6.86
CA ILE A 42 -0.10 -7.32 -6.39
C ILE A 42 -0.04 -7.39 -4.86
N LEU A 43 1.11 -7.02 -4.26
CA LEU A 43 1.28 -6.97 -2.81
C LEU A 43 0.31 -5.98 -2.16
N GLY A 44 0.07 -4.83 -2.80
CA GLY A 44 -0.90 -3.83 -2.36
C GLY A 44 -2.33 -4.39 -2.31
N VAL A 45 -2.75 -5.13 -3.34
CA VAL A 45 -4.06 -5.80 -3.36
C VAL A 45 -4.18 -6.81 -2.22
N PHE A 46 -3.16 -7.64 -2.01
CA PHE A 46 -3.14 -8.58 -0.87
C PHE A 46 -3.21 -7.86 0.48
N ALA A 47 -2.50 -6.75 0.64
CA ALA A 47 -2.54 -5.95 1.86
C ALA A 47 -3.94 -5.40 2.13
N VAL A 48 -4.64 -4.89 1.10
CA VAL A 48 -6.03 -4.42 1.21
C VAL A 48 -6.98 -5.54 1.63
N ILE A 49 -6.89 -6.70 1.00
CA ILE A 49 -7.72 -7.86 1.33
C ILE A 49 -7.47 -8.31 2.79
N ASN A 50 -6.20 -8.36 3.20
CA ASN A 50 -5.83 -8.73 4.57
C ASN A 50 -6.35 -7.73 5.59
N GLN A 51 -6.23 -6.43 5.31
CA GLN A 51 -6.75 -5.37 6.17
C GLN A 51 -8.28 -5.45 6.31
N LEU A 52 -9.01 -5.65 5.22
CA LEU A 52 -10.46 -5.87 5.26
C LEU A 52 -10.82 -7.07 6.15
N ASN A 53 -10.14 -8.19 5.98
CA ASN A 53 -10.38 -9.40 6.75
C ASN A 53 -10.14 -9.17 8.26
N LEU A 54 -9.03 -8.52 8.61
CA LEU A 54 -8.73 -8.15 9.99
C LEU A 54 -9.79 -7.24 10.60
N THR A 55 -10.17 -6.17 9.90
CA THR A 55 -11.16 -5.21 10.39
C THR A 55 -12.52 -5.87 10.57
N ILE A 56 -12.97 -6.69 9.60
CA ILE A 56 -14.21 -7.45 9.70
C ILE A 56 -14.18 -8.42 10.88
N THR A 57 -13.11 -9.21 11.01
CA THR A 57 -12.96 -10.20 12.08
C THR A 57 -12.94 -9.55 13.45
N ASN A 58 -12.18 -8.47 13.63
CA ASN A 58 -12.12 -7.71 14.89
C ASN A 58 -13.48 -7.17 15.29
N LEU A 59 -14.21 -6.61 14.34
CA LEU A 59 -15.54 -6.08 14.60
C LEU A 59 -16.56 -7.19 14.92
N LEU A 60 -16.53 -8.31 14.18
CA LEU A 60 -17.44 -9.45 14.42
C LEU A 60 -17.20 -10.11 15.78
N SER A 61 -15.94 -10.31 16.17
CA SER A 61 -15.60 -10.91 17.47
C SER A 61 -16.06 -10.06 18.66
N ARG A 62 -16.22 -8.76 18.49
CA ARG A 62 -16.67 -7.83 19.55
C ARG A 62 -18.16 -7.48 19.49
N LYS A 63 -18.94 -8.16 18.66
CA LYS A 63 -20.39 -7.92 18.54
C LYS A 63 -21.11 -8.06 19.90
N GLN A 64 -20.69 -9.03 20.72
CA GLN A 64 -21.25 -9.25 22.05
C GLN A 64 -20.87 -8.13 23.04
N GLU A 65 -19.61 -7.67 23.03
CA GLU A 65 -19.15 -6.53 23.84
C GLU A 65 -19.94 -5.25 23.51
N MET A 66 -20.21 -5.02 22.21
CA MET A 66 -21.03 -3.90 21.78
C MET A 66 -22.47 -3.97 22.30
N GLY A 67 -23.05 -5.17 22.37
CA GLY A 67 -24.36 -5.39 22.97
C GLY A 67 -24.37 -4.98 24.45
N ILE A 68 -23.36 -5.39 25.20
CA ILE A 68 -23.19 -5.06 26.63
C ILE A 68 -23.01 -3.54 26.81
N LEU A 69 -22.14 -2.90 26.02
CA LEU A 69 -21.91 -1.45 26.09
C LEU A 69 -23.18 -0.63 25.80
N LYS A 70 -24.00 -1.10 24.87
CA LYS A 70 -25.31 -0.50 24.61
C LYS A 70 -26.30 -0.70 25.79
N SER A 71 -26.27 -1.85 26.42
CA SER A 71 -27.15 -2.14 27.55
C SER A 71 -26.86 -1.25 28.77
N ILE A 72 -25.63 -0.80 28.96
CA ILE A 72 -25.25 0.14 30.02
C ILE A 72 -25.40 1.63 29.59
N GLY A 73 -26.05 1.89 28.45
CA GLY A 73 -26.43 3.23 28.01
C GLY A 73 -25.46 3.94 27.03
N MET A 74 -24.48 3.23 26.49
CA MET A 74 -23.55 3.81 25.51
C MET A 74 -24.28 4.17 24.22
N THR A 75 -24.12 5.42 23.75
CA THR A 75 -24.75 5.88 22.51
C THR A 75 -24.06 5.30 21.29
N ASN A 76 -24.78 5.20 20.15
CA ASN A 76 -24.20 4.73 18.89
C ASN A 76 -23.04 5.61 18.40
N SER A 77 -23.04 6.90 18.76
CA SER A 77 -21.95 7.83 18.40
C SER A 77 -20.69 7.52 19.20
N GLN A 78 -20.81 7.30 20.49
CA GLN A 78 -19.69 6.92 21.36
C GLN A 78 -19.09 5.58 20.96
N LEU A 79 -19.92 4.60 20.64
CA LEU A 79 -19.47 3.30 20.16
C LEU A 79 -18.67 3.44 18.86
N LYS A 80 -19.20 4.20 17.89
CA LYS A 80 -18.51 4.49 16.63
C LYS A 80 -17.15 5.17 16.84
N GLN A 81 -17.10 6.16 17.72
CA GLN A 81 -15.87 6.89 18.04
C GLN A 81 -14.83 5.97 18.69
N SER A 82 -15.24 5.09 19.61
CA SER A 82 -14.36 4.12 20.23
C SER A 82 -13.69 3.20 19.21
N PHE A 83 -14.46 2.62 18.28
CA PHE A 83 -13.90 1.75 17.24
C PHE A 83 -13.03 2.51 16.23
N MET A 84 -13.38 3.75 15.89
CA MET A 84 -12.52 4.58 15.03
C MET A 84 -11.17 4.86 15.70
N ILE A 85 -11.16 5.23 16.97
CA ILE A 85 -9.91 5.48 17.71
C ILE A 85 -9.06 4.21 17.77
N GLU A 86 -9.67 3.07 18.01
CA GLU A 86 -8.97 1.79 18.05
C GLU A 86 -8.37 1.41 16.68
N GLY A 87 -9.15 1.55 15.60
CA GLY A 87 -8.64 1.32 14.24
C GLY A 87 -7.49 2.24 13.88
N LEU A 88 -7.59 3.53 14.20
CA LEU A 88 -6.52 4.50 14.01
C LEU A 88 -5.27 4.18 14.85
N TYR A 89 -5.46 3.73 16.09
CA TYR A 89 -4.34 3.31 16.94
C TYR A 89 -3.59 2.11 16.33
N THR A 90 -4.33 1.09 15.89
CA THR A 90 -3.75 -0.10 15.25
C THR A 90 -3.01 0.27 13.95
N THR A 91 -3.61 1.12 13.13
CA THR A 91 -2.99 1.61 11.89
C THR A 91 -1.73 2.42 12.18
N THR A 92 -1.76 3.30 13.19
CA THR A 92 -0.60 4.08 13.60
C THR A 92 0.55 3.19 14.07
N LEU A 93 0.24 2.15 14.86
CA LEU A 93 1.23 1.18 15.31
C LEU A 93 1.86 0.41 14.14
N ALA A 94 1.04 -0.03 13.19
CA ALA A 94 1.52 -0.69 11.97
C ALA A 94 2.44 0.22 11.13
N ILE A 95 2.08 1.50 10.98
CA ILE A 95 2.90 2.50 10.31
C ILE A 95 4.25 2.68 11.00
N LEU A 96 4.25 2.79 12.34
CA LEU A 96 5.49 2.93 13.11
C LEU A 96 6.42 1.72 12.91
N ILE A 97 5.89 0.50 12.98
CA ILE A 97 6.67 -0.72 12.74
C ILE A 97 7.21 -0.74 11.31
N THR A 98 6.39 -0.38 10.34
CA THR A 98 6.79 -0.30 8.92
C THR A 98 7.90 0.73 8.71
N CYS A 99 7.85 1.88 9.38
CA CYS A 99 8.91 2.89 9.31
C CYS A 99 10.22 2.38 9.93
N ILE A 100 10.15 1.72 11.09
CA ILE A 100 11.34 1.22 11.81
C ILE A 100 12.05 0.11 11.01
N VAL A 101 11.32 -0.73 10.30
CA VAL A 101 11.88 -1.84 9.52
C VAL A 101 12.08 -1.46 8.05
N GLY A 102 11.11 -0.79 7.45
CA GLY A 102 11.08 -0.50 6.01
C GLY A 102 12.10 0.55 5.58
N ILE A 103 12.28 1.62 6.36
CA ILE A 103 13.23 2.68 6.01
C ILE A 103 14.68 2.17 6.05
N PRO A 104 15.16 1.53 7.14
CA PRO A 104 16.50 0.96 7.14
C PRO A 104 16.68 -0.16 6.11
N GLY A 105 15.66 -1.02 5.92
CA GLY A 105 15.69 -2.07 4.91
C GLY A 105 15.84 -1.51 3.49
N GLY A 106 15.09 -0.49 3.15
CA GLY A 106 15.18 0.23 1.87
C GLY A 106 16.55 0.89 1.67
N TYR A 107 17.12 1.47 2.73
CA TYR A 107 18.46 2.05 2.69
C TYR A 107 19.53 0.98 2.40
N ILE A 108 19.49 -0.16 3.10
CA ILE A 108 20.43 -1.27 2.91
C ILE A 108 20.38 -1.79 1.48
N ILE A 109 19.17 -2.01 0.94
CA ILE A 109 18.96 -2.45 -0.43
C ILE A 109 19.51 -1.41 -1.41
N GLY A 110 19.26 -0.13 -1.19
CA GLY A 110 19.75 0.96 -2.02
C GLY A 110 21.28 1.03 -2.07
N VAL A 111 21.95 0.86 -0.92
CA VAL A 111 23.41 0.79 -0.84
C VAL A 111 23.96 -0.43 -1.58
N PHE A 112 23.30 -1.59 -1.43
CA PHE A 112 23.69 -2.81 -2.14
C PHE A 112 23.59 -2.65 -3.65
N LEU A 113 22.49 -2.11 -4.17
CA LEU A 113 22.29 -1.85 -5.59
C LEU A 113 23.29 -0.84 -6.16
N LYS A 114 23.62 0.19 -5.36
CA LYS A 114 24.67 1.15 -5.73
C LYS A 114 26.04 0.48 -5.89
N ASN A 115 26.42 -0.35 -4.94
CA ASN A 115 27.69 -1.07 -4.96
C ASN A 115 27.75 -2.10 -6.11
N ALA A 116 26.60 -2.64 -6.51
CA ALA A 116 26.47 -3.52 -7.67
C ALA A 116 26.46 -2.76 -9.03
N GLY A 117 26.57 -1.42 -9.02
CA GLY A 117 26.52 -0.61 -10.26
C GLY A 117 25.14 -0.51 -10.92
N MET A 118 24.08 -0.96 -10.21
CA MET A 118 22.72 -1.01 -10.77
C MET A 118 21.90 0.26 -10.51
N SER A 119 22.37 1.17 -9.65
CA SER A 119 21.60 2.35 -9.25
C SER A 119 22.53 3.49 -8.83
N SER A 120 22.04 4.73 -8.93
CA SER A 120 22.74 5.94 -8.47
C SER A 120 22.77 6.09 -6.94
N GLY A 121 22.05 5.22 -6.20
CA GLY A 121 21.95 5.25 -4.74
C GLY A 121 20.51 5.32 -4.24
N PHE A 122 20.36 5.31 -2.92
CA PHE A 122 19.07 5.40 -2.25
C PHE A 122 18.53 6.84 -2.29
N SER A 123 17.35 7.00 -2.89
CA SER A 123 16.55 8.22 -2.78
C SER A 123 15.21 7.85 -2.14
N PHE A 124 14.91 8.48 -1.00
CA PHE A 124 13.66 8.19 -0.29
C PHE A 124 12.47 8.81 -1.03
N PRO A 125 11.46 8.01 -1.45
CA PRO A 125 10.31 8.50 -2.21
C PRO A 125 9.27 9.16 -1.29
N THR A 126 9.59 10.36 -0.77
CA THR A 126 8.80 11.06 0.25
C THR A 126 7.34 11.26 -0.18
N ILE A 127 7.10 11.66 -1.43
CA ILE A 127 5.73 11.92 -1.94
C ILE A 127 4.92 10.62 -1.98
N ALA A 128 5.48 9.54 -2.52
CA ALA A 128 4.83 8.24 -2.57
C ALA A 128 4.56 7.70 -1.16
N PHE A 129 5.50 7.88 -0.24
CA PHE A 129 5.35 7.46 1.15
C PHE A 129 4.24 8.22 1.87
N VAL A 130 4.22 9.55 1.79
CA VAL A 130 3.17 10.38 2.41
C VAL A 130 1.80 10.10 1.81
N SER A 131 1.69 9.97 0.48
CA SER A 131 0.43 9.61 -0.16
C SER A 131 -0.08 8.24 0.28
N PHE A 132 0.80 7.25 0.42
CA PHE A 132 0.44 5.94 0.94
C PHE A 132 -0.10 6.01 2.38
N LEU A 133 0.53 6.79 3.28
CA LEU A 133 0.05 6.97 4.65
C LEU A 133 -1.37 7.58 4.69
N VAL A 134 -1.59 8.62 3.90
CA VAL A 134 -2.91 9.27 3.81
C VAL A 134 -3.97 8.30 3.29
N ILE A 135 -3.66 7.52 2.25
CA ILE A 135 -4.56 6.52 1.68
C ILE A 135 -4.88 5.44 2.72
N MET A 136 -3.89 4.93 3.47
CA MET A 136 -4.10 3.89 4.49
C MET A 136 -5.00 4.37 5.63
N VAL A 137 -4.78 5.57 6.16
CA VAL A 137 -5.62 6.15 7.21
C VAL A 137 -7.05 6.41 6.72
N ALA A 138 -7.20 6.93 5.51
CA ALA A 138 -8.51 7.16 4.90
C ALA A 138 -9.25 5.83 4.66
N PHE A 139 -8.56 4.83 4.14
CA PHE A 139 -9.11 3.50 3.89
C PHE A 139 -9.63 2.85 5.20
N GLU A 140 -8.81 2.82 6.25
CA GLU A 140 -9.21 2.27 7.56
C GLU A 140 -10.44 2.99 8.12
N SER A 141 -10.45 4.32 8.05
CA SER A 141 -11.57 5.13 8.52
C SER A 141 -12.86 4.82 7.75
N ILE A 142 -12.78 4.71 6.42
CA ILE A 142 -13.93 4.41 5.55
C ILE A 142 -14.46 3.00 5.84
N VAL A 143 -13.59 2.00 5.91
CA VAL A 143 -13.98 0.60 6.15
C VAL A 143 -14.66 0.46 7.50
N THR A 144 -14.08 1.02 8.56
CA THR A 144 -14.66 1.01 9.92
C THR A 144 -16.04 1.67 9.93
N LEU A 145 -16.20 2.83 9.27
CA LEU A 145 -17.47 3.53 9.17
C LEU A 145 -18.54 2.72 8.43
N LEU A 146 -18.18 2.11 7.31
CA LEU A 146 -19.10 1.30 6.51
C LEU A 146 -19.59 0.08 7.29
N LEU A 147 -18.68 -0.62 7.98
CA LEU A 147 -19.02 -1.81 8.78
C LEU A 147 -19.94 -1.46 9.96
N ILE A 148 -19.64 -0.41 10.69
CA ILE A 148 -20.49 0.02 11.84
C ILE A 148 -21.89 0.46 11.33
N ASN A 149 -21.96 1.15 10.21
CA ASN A 149 -23.24 1.57 9.63
C ASN A 149 -24.05 0.37 9.09
N SER A 150 -23.41 -0.63 8.53
CA SER A 150 -24.05 -1.87 8.09
C SER A 150 -24.72 -2.63 9.24
N TRP A 151 -24.08 -2.63 10.39
CA TRP A 151 -24.63 -3.31 11.59
C TRP A 151 -25.84 -2.61 12.21
N LYS A 152 -25.90 -1.29 12.12
CA LYS A 152 -27.10 -0.56 12.53
C LYS A 152 -28.35 -1.03 11.77
N LYS A 153 -28.22 -1.30 10.48
CA LYS A 153 -29.31 -1.81 9.65
C LYS A 153 -29.77 -3.21 10.08
N GLN A 154 -28.83 -4.11 10.37
CA GLN A 154 -29.16 -5.49 10.77
C GLN A 154 -29.87 -5.54 12.11
N SER A 155 -29.41 -4.75 13.11
CA SER A 155 -30.01 -4.68 14.44
C SER A 155 -31.48 -4.19 14.40
N ILE A 156 -31.82 -3.26 13.53
CA ILE A 156 -33.20 -2.75 13.38
C ILE A 156 -34.09 -3.80 12.70
N ILE A 157 -33.60 -4.51 11.71
CA ILE A 157 -34.35 -5.56 11.00
C ILE A 157 -34.63 -6.74 11.93
N GLU A 158 -33.65 -7.12 12.74
CA GLU A 158 -33.78 -8.23 13.71
C GLU A 158 -34.77 -7.90 14.84
N GLN A 159 -34.76 -6.65 15.32
CA GLN A 159 -35.76 -6.17 16.30
C GLN A 159 -37.20 -6.12 15.72
N MET A 160 -37.37 -5.76 14.46
CA MET A 160 -38.68 -5.79 13.82
C MET A 160 -39.21 -7.22 13.62
N ARG A 161 -38.31 -8.17 13.30
CA ARG A 161 -38.67 -9.58 13.11
C ARG A 161 -39.06 -10.31 14.41
N THR A 162 -38.60 -9.84 15.56
CA THR A 162 -38.98 -10.40 16.88
C THR A 162 -40.25 -9.80 17.42
N MET A 163 -40.87 -8.83 16.76
CA MET A 163 -42.16 -8.23 17.12
C MET A 163 -43.34 -8.79 16.27
N GLU A 164 -43.09 -9.64 15.30
CA GLU A 164 -44.09 -10.45 14.58
C GLU A 164 -44.17 -11.86 15.20
#